data_d27c7e6b9a924ac861fa515214b28b63
#
_entry.id   d27c7e6b9a924ac861fa515214b28b63
#
_cell.length_a   1.000
_cell.length_b   1.000
_cell.length_c   1.000
_cell.angle_alpha   90.00
_cell.angle_beta   90.00
_cell.angle_gamma   90.00
#
_symmetry.space_group_name_H-M   'P 1'
#
loop_
_entity.id
_entity.type
_entity.pdbx_description
1 polymer ?
#
loop_
_entity_poly.entity_id
_entity_poly.type
_entity_poly.pdbx_seq_one_letter_code
_entity_poly.pdbx_strand_id
1 'polypeptide(L)'
;MAALLVRHGRPGFYFRVIEEGDVEAGDEIVRVADGPERMSVSEINALLYLPPHPRDRLERAVKIPALSGGWRHSFEALLEQQRKATTAGNAGLGPASSPPPAWRGFRPFRVARKIAESGNVTSLILEPADGHPVTAALPGQFVIVRLGTSAAPAMTRSYSLSSRSDAASWRISIKREAHGAASQYIADEVKIGDAVQIGAPRGSFTLRQDARPVVLLSAGIGVTPVLAMLHALAAEASTREVWWLHGARNGREHAFAAEVRGLLAGLVHHHSHVCYSAPDPDDRLNVDFDTTGHLDLRVLQTLGVPSDGDFYLCGPAPFMTDLSRGLAAFGIAPDRVHTEMFGAGPSLTPGIAASPQKRAHLPAGATGPGPMVSFARSGLNVCWGPSYASLLELAEACDVPVRWSCRTGVCHNCESGLVAGAVSYAPDPLDAPADGNILICCSRPQGDVVIDL
;
A
#
# COMPACT_ATOMS: atom_id res chain seq x y z
N MET A 1 -20.68 13.06 -17.80
CA MET A 1 -19.74 13.98 -18.49
C MET A 1 -18.49 13.23 -18.99
N ALA A 2 -17.84 12.37 -18.21
CA ALA A 2 -16.63 11.65 -18.62
C ALA A 2 -16.86 10.71 -19.82
N ALA A 3 -17.93 9.92 -19.85
CA ALA A 3 -18.27 9.09 -21.00
C ALA A 3 -18.52 9.90 -22.29
N LEU A 4 -19.01 11.13 -22.15
CA LEU A 4 -19.14 12.06 -23.27
C LEU A 4 -17.77 12.56 -23.76
N LEU A 5 -16.85 12.89 -22.85
CA LEU A 5 -15.48 13.31 -23.20
C LEU A 5 -14.73 12.20 -23.94
N VAL A 6 -14.86 10.96 -23.46
CA VAL A 6 -14.28 9.77 -24.12
C VAL A 6 -14.88 9.60 -25.51
N ARG A 7 -16.22 9.64 -25.66
CA ARG A 7 -16.91 9.51 -26.95
C ARG A 7 -16.57 10.64 -27.93
N HIS A 8 -16.46 11.87 -27.45
CA HIS A 8 -16.11 13.00 -28.30
C HIS A 8 -14.63 13.07 -28.68
N GLY A 9 -13.78 12.23 -28.06
CA GLY A 9 -12.35 12.16 -28.35
C GLY A 9 -11.59 13.44 -28.03
N ARG A 10 -12.11 14.27 -27.13
CA ARG A 10 -11.50 15.54 -26.69
C ARG A 10 -11.29 15.56 -25.18
N PRO A 11 -10.47 14.66 -24.62
CA PRO A 11 -10.31 14.53 -23.16
C PRO A 11 -9.47 15.64 -22.54
N GLY A 12 -8.85 16.49 -23.36
CA GLY A 12 -7.82 17.43 -22.93
C GLY A 12 -6.45 16.74 -22.81
N PHE A 13 -5.44 17.51 -22.51
CA PHE A 13 -4.07 17.04 -22.29
C PHE A 13 -3.31 18.08 -21.46
N TYR A 14 -2.18 17.66 -20.90
CA TYR A 14 -1.28 18.53 -20.16
C TYR A 14 -0.03 18.81 -20.97
N PHE A 15 0.46 20.05 -20.92
CA PHE A 15 1.77 20.39 -21.42
C PHE A 15 2.83 20.10 -20.36
N ARG A 16 3.98 19.63 -20.81
CA ARG A 16 5.19 19.61 -20.00
C ARG A 16 6.05 20.81 -20.41
N VAL A 17 6.37 21.67 -19.48
CA VAL A 17 7.35 22.74 -19.69
C VAL A 17 8.73 22.10 -19.83
N ILE A 18 9.39 22.32 -20.96
CA ILE A 18 10.74 21.83 -21.25
C ILE A 18 11.75 22.94 -21.03
N GLU A 19 11.36 24.17 -21.33
CA GLU A 19 12.13 25.39 -21.14
C GLU A 19 11.21 26.41 -20.47
N GLU A 20 11.69 27.05 -19.40
CA GLU A 20 10.91 28.04 -18.66
C GLU A 20 10.75 29.32 -19.47
N GLY A 21 9.57 29.95 -19.37
CA GLY A 21 9.21 31.18 -20.05
C GLY A 21 7.84 31.67 -19.64
N ASP A 22 7.53 32.90 -20.00
CA ASP A 22 6.24 33.50 -19.76
C ASP A 22 5.26 33.15 -20.88
N VAL A 23 4.00 32.84 -20.51
CA VAL A 23 2.93 32.51 -21.44
C VAL A 23 1.67 33.28 -21.02
N GLU A 24 1.03 33.98 -21.95
CA GLU A 24 -0.19 34.73 -21.66
C GLU A 24 -1.34 34.43 -22.66
N ALA A 25 -2.53 34.88 -22.30
CA ALA A 25 -3.70 34.69 -23.15
C ALA A 25 -3.57 35.50 -24.44
N GLY A 26 -3.58 34.83 -25.57
CA GLY A 26 -3.40 35.43 -26.89
C GLY A 26 -2.11 35.01 -27.58
N ASP A 27 -1.22 34.35 -26.89
CA ASP A 27 0.00 33.81 -27.49
C ASP A 27 -0.31 32.68 -28.48
N GLU A 28 0.45 32.66 -29.58
CA GLU A 28 0.30 31.63 -30.62
C GLU A 28 0.98 30.35 -30.22
N ILE A 29 0.24 29.24 -30.29
CA ILE A 29 0.81 27.88 -30.09
C ILE A 29 1.27 27.31 -31.42
N VAL A 30 2.59 27.25 -31.63
CA VAL A 30 3.19 26.74 -32.87
C VAL A 30 3.70 25.32 -32.64
N ARG A 31 3.25 24.38 -33.47
CA ARG A 31 3.79 23.01 -33.46
C ARG A 31 5.12 22.96 -34.23
N VAL A 32 6.21 22.77 -33.50
CA VAL A 32 7.57 22.77 -34.08
C VAL A 32 8.02 21.38 -34.58
N ALA A 33 7.42 20.28 -34.07
CA ALA A 33 7.76 18.92 -34.48
C ALA A 33 6.58 17.95 -34.26
N ASP A 34 6.58 16.86 -35.01
CA ASP A 34 5.69 15.73 -34.78
C ASP A 34 6.27 14.82 -33.68
N GLY A 35 5.39 14.22 -32.87
CA GLY A 35 5.78 13.15 -31.94
C GLY A 35 6.29 11.90 -32.70
N PRO A 36 7.17 11.09 -32.09
CA PRO A 36 7.86 9.97 -32.76
C PRO A 36 6.90 8.94 -33.37
N GLU A 37 5.76 8.69 -32.74
CA GLU A 37 4.76 7.72 -33.22
C GLU A 37 3.58 8.37 -33.96
N ARG A 38 3.53 9.69 -34.08
CA ARG A 38 2.49 10.47 -34.75
C ARG A 38 1.05 10.07 -34.36
N MET A 39 0.84 9.76 -33.09
CA MET A 39 -0.48 9.45 -32.55
C MET A 39 -1.09 10.70 -31.91
N SER A 40 -2.34 11.00 -32.25
CA SER A 40 -3.07 12.10 -31.67
C SER A 40 -3.57 11.76 -30.25
N VAL A 41 -3.86 12.80 -29.46
CA VAL A 41 -4.48 12.63 -28.13
C VAL A 41 -5.81 11.88 -28.22
N SER A 42 -6.59 12.16 -29.28
CA SER A 42 -7.85 11.46 -29.54
C SER A 42 -7.65 9.96 -29.82
N GLU A 43 -6.63 9.60 -30.62
CA GLU A 43 -6.31 8.19 -30.91
C GLU A 43 -5.84 7.46 -29.65
N ILE A 44 -4.97 8.07 -28.84
CA ILE A 44 -4.49 7.51 -27.59
C ILE A 44 -5.66 7.31 -26.62
N ASN A 45 -6.55 8.31 -26.51
CA ASN A 45 -7.75 8.21 -25.68
C ASN A 45 -8.67 7.07 -26.15
N ALA A 46 -8.97 7.03 -27.47
CA ALA A 46 -9.81 5.98 -28.04
C ALA A 46 -9.19 4.59 -27.85
N LEU A 47 -7.88 4.47 -28.05
CA LEU A 47 -7.15 3.22 -27.90
C LEU A 47 -7.21 2.67 -26.46
N LEU A 48 -7.33 3.55 -25.47
CA LEU A 48 -7.41 3.16 -24.06
C LEU A 48 -8.85 2.79 -23.66
N TYR A 49 -9.84 3.58 -24.10
CA TYR A 49 -11.21 3.51 -23.57
C TYR A 49 -12.22 2.85 -24.50
N LEU A 50 -11.94 2.76 -25.78
CA LEU A 50 -12.91 2.28 -26.77
C LEU A 50 -12.39 1.04 -27.51
N PRO A 51 -13.13 -0.09 -27.46
CA PRO A 51 -12.79 -1.24 -28.30
C PRO A 51 -13.06 -0.92 -29.81
N PRO A 52 -12.32 -1.56 -30.74
CA PRO A 52 -11.27 -2.54 -30.50
C PRO A 52 -9.95 -1.88 -30.08
N HIS A 53 -9.07 -2.66 -29.47
CA HIS A 53 -7.72 -2.24 -29.10
C HIS A 53 -6.69 -2.90 -30.06
N PRO A 54 -6.44 -2.37 -31.27
CA PRO A 54 -5.54 -2.98 -32.23
C PRO A 54 -4.12 -3.11 -31.69
N ARG A 55 -3.56 -4.30 -31.79
CA ARG A 55 -2.25 -4.62 -31.22
C ARG A 55 -1.13 -3.72 -31.73
N ASP A 56 -1.09 -3.47 -33.04
CA ASP A 56 -0.11 -2.60 -33.68
C ASP A 56 -0.15 -1.17 -33.10
N ARG A 57 -1.34 -0.66 -32.81
CA ARG A 57 -1.53 0.65 -32.19
C ARG A 57 -1.12 0.66 -30.74
N LEU A 58 -1.40 -0.40 -29.98
CA LEU A 58 -0.93 -0.53 -28.60
C LEU A 58 0.59 -0.54 -28.53
N GLU A 59 1.25 -1.31 -29.39
CA GLU A 59 2.72 -1.40 -29.47
C GLU A 59 3.36 -0.04 -29.85
N ARG A 60 2.70 0.77 -30.67
CA ARG A 60 3.12 2.14 -30.97
C ARG A 60 2.92 3.06 -29.76
N ALA A 61 1.76 2.99 -29.12
CA ALA A 61 1.46 3.85 -27.95
C ALA A 61 2.48 3.68 -26.82
N VAL A 62 2.89 2.44 -26.51
CA VAL A 62 3.90 2.16 -25.47
C VAL A 62 5.24 2.83 -25.77
N LYS A 63 5.60 3.05 -27.04
CA LYS A 63 6.86 3.69 -27.45
C LYS A 63 6.88 5.21 -27.29
N ILE A 64 5.74 5.85 -27.00
CA ILE A 64 5.66 7.30 -26.87
C ILE A 64 6.35 7.75 -25.56
N PRO A 65 7.47 8.48 -25.61
CA PRO A 65 8.22 8.86 -24.41
C PRO A 65 7.44 9.82 -23.50
N ALA A 66 6.59 10.66 -24.09
CA ALA A 66 5.79 11.67 -23.39
C ALA A 66 4.57 11.07 -22.66
N LEU A 67 4.25 9.81 -22.91
CA LEU A 67 3.14 9.15 -22.24
C LEU A 67 3.43 8.96 -20.75
N SER A 68 2.44 9.26 -19.88
CA SER A 68 2.59 9.04 -18.45
C SER A 68 2.83 7.56 -18.13
N GLY A 69 3.55 7.28 -17.05
CA GLY A 69 3.83 5.90 -16.62
C GLY A 69 2.57 5.06 -16.44
N GLY A 70 1.49 5.65 -15.92
CA GLY A 70 0.20 4.96 -15.74
C GLY A 70 -0.45 4.55 -17.06
N TRP A 71 -0.47 5.44 -18.06
CA TRP A 71 -1.01 5.13 -19.38
C TRP A 71 -0.17 4.09 -20.12
N ARG A 72 1.15 4.18 -20.02
CA ARG A 72 2.06 3.17 -20.59
C ARG A 72 1.78 1.80 -20.03
N HIS A 73 1.73 1.67 -18.70
CA HIS A 73 1.40 0.42 -18.02
C HIS A 73 0.03 -0.15 -18.46
N SER A 74 -0.94 0.75 -18.69
CA SER A 74 -2.27 0.38 -19.18
C SER A 74 -2.21 -0.28 -20.55
N PHE A 75 -1.44 0.28 -21.48
CA PHE A 75 -1.28 -0.31 -22.82
C PHE A 75 -0.47 -1.61 -22.80
N GLU A 76 0.54 -1.72 -21.92
CA GLU A 76 1.29 -2.96 -21.70
C GLU A 76 0.38 -4.07 -21.17
N ALA A 77 -0.53 -3.74 -20.22
CA ALA A 77 -1.51 -4.68 -19.72
C ALA A 77 -2.49 -5.16 -20.79
N LEU A 78 -2.98 -4.27 -21.66
CA LEU A 78 -3.83 -4.63 -22.79
C LEU A 78 -3.10 -5.55 -23.79
N LEU A 79 -1.82 -5.30 -24.06
CA LEU A 79 -0.98 -6.16 -24.89
C LEU A 79 -0.80 -7.56 -24.28
N GLU A 80 -0.56 -7.61 -22.97
CA GLU A 80 -0.41 -8.88 -22.25
C GLU A 80 -1.72 -9.69 -22.22
N GLN A 81 -2.87 -9.02 -22.06
CA GLN A 81 -4.18 -9.67 -22.17
C GLN A 81 -4.42 -10.30 -23.54
N GLN A 82 -4.07 -9.59 -24.61
CA GLN A 82 -4.18 -10.14 -25.96
C GLN A 82 -3.27 -11.35 -26.17
N ARG A 83 -2.10 -11.39 -25.52
CA ARG A 83 -1.22 -12.58 -25.53
C ARG A 83 -1.84 -13.78 -24.84
N LYS A 84 -2.57 -13.54 -23.74
CA LYS A 84 -3.18 -14.61 -22.91
C LYS A 84 -4.57 -15.04 -23.41
N ALA A 85 -5.10 -14.43 -24.46
CA ALA A 85 -6.45 -14.67 -25.01
C ALA A 85 -7.57 -14.59 -23.95
N THR A 86 -7.44 -13.72 -22.94
CA THR A 86 -8.45 -13.51 -21.91
C THR A 86 -9.31 -12.29 -22.25
N THR A 87 -10.62 -12.49 -22.32
CA THR A 87 -11.61 -11.43 -22.48
C THR A 87 -11.91 -10.82 -21.10
N ALA A 88 -11.14 -9.84 -20.68
CA ALA A 88 -11.47 -9.01 -19.53
C ALA A 88 -11.38 -7.54 -19.96
N GLY A 89 -12.40 -6.75 -19.63
CA GLY A 89 -12.51 -5.32 -19.96
C GLY A 89 -11.31 -4.49 -19.46
N ASN A 90 -11.36 -3.20 -19.65
CA ASN A 90 -10.33 -2.16 -19.40
C ASN A 90 -9.36 -2.40 -18.22
N ALA A 91 -8.65 -3.53 -18.21
CA ALA A 91 -7.68 -3.90 -17.17
C ALA A 91 -6.45 -2.98 -17.16
N GLY A 92 -6.33 -2.08 -18.11
CA GLY A 92 -5.22 -1.15 -18.22
C GLY A 92 -5.25 0.04 -17.27
N LEU A 93 -6.38 0.34 -16.63
CA LEU A 93 -6.51 1.43 -15.65
C LEU A 93 -6.76 0.94 -14.23
N GLY A 94 -7.07 -0.35 -14.09
CA GLY A 94 -7.16 -0.97 -12.77
C GLY A 94 -5.77 -1.09 -12.13
N PRO A 95 -5.66 -1.02 -10.80
CA PRO A 95 -4.51 -1.61 -10.15
C PRO A 95 -4.38 -3.05 -10.63
N ALA A 96 -3.15 -3.55 -10.77
CA ALA A 96 -2.92 -4.96 -11.09
C ALA A 96 -3.91 -5.76 -10.24
N SER A 97 -4.80 -6.53 -10.86
CA SER A 97 -5.95 -7.15 -10.23
C SER A 97 -5.49 -7.94 -9.01
N SER A 98 -5.59 -7.33 -7.85
CA SER A 98 -5.46 -8.09 -6.62
C SER A 98 -6.57 -9.13 -6.65
N PRO A 99 -6.30 -10.39 -6.35
CA PRO A 99 -7.34 -11.40 -6.27
C PRO A 99 -8.44 -10.89 -5.32
N PRO A 100 -9.72 -11.21 -5.59
CA PRO A 100 -10.80 -10.77 -4.74
C PRO A 100 -10.50 -11.16 -3.28
N PRO A 101 -10.87 -10.32 -2.31
CA PRO A 101 -10.62 -10.62 -0.90
C PRO A 101 -11.26 -11.96 -0.53
N ALA A 102 -10.59 -12.74 0.29
CA ALA A 102 -11.05 -14.09 0.70
C ALA A 102 -12.46 -14.10 1.32
N TRP A 103 -12.89 -12.98 1.89
CA TRP A 103 -14.27 -12.72 2.33
C TRP A 103 -14.58 -11.23 2.31
N ARG A 104 -15.87 -10.91 2.30
CA ARG A 104 -16.34 -9.51 2.44
C ARG A 104 -16.60 -9.18 3.91
N GLY A 105 -16.32 -7.92 4.29
CA GLY A 105 -16.55 -7.43 5.65
C GLY A 105 -15.57 -8.00 6.68
N PHE A 106 -16.09 -8.24 7.88
CA PHE A 106 -15.31 -8.67 9.03
C PHE A 106 -15.74 -10.08 9.48
N ARG A 107 -14.74 -10.89 9.86
CA ARG A 107 -14.94 -12.18 10.52
C ARG A 107 -14.51 -12.09 11.98
N PRO A 108 -15.17 -12.78 12.90
CA PRO A 108 -14.76 -12.85 14.29
C PRO A 108 -13.52 -13.73 14.46
N PHE A 109 -12.52 -13.19 15.16
CA PHE A 109 -11.33 -13.90 15.61
C PHE A 109 -11.21 -13.79 17.12
N ARG A 110 -10.60 -14.78 17.76
CA ARG A 110 -10.30 -14.80 19.18
C ARG A 110 -8.80 -14.56 19.37
N VAL A 111 -8.45 -13.75 20.36
CA VAL A 111 -7.08 -13.59 20.81
C VAL A 111 -6.65 -14.86 21.56
N ALA A 112 -5.91 -15.73 20.92
CA ALA A 112 -5.43 -16.98 21.51
C ALA A 112 -4.24 -16.78 22.44
N ARG A 113 -3.32 -15.86 22.07
CA ARG A 113 -2.15 -15.49 22.88
C ARG A 113 -1.83 -14.02 22.71
N LYS A 114 -1.21 -13.46 23.76
CA LYS A 114 -0.65 -12.10 23.77
C LYS A 114 0.80 -12.21 24.24
N ILE A 115 1.74 -11.75 23.43
CA ILE A 115 3.18 -11.96 23.60
C ILE A 115 3.90 -10.62 23.60
N ALA A 116 4.70 -10.33 24.60
CA ALA A 116 5.61 -9.19 24.59
C ALA A 116 6.84 -9.55 23.75
N GLU A 117 7.03 -8.86 22.62
CA GLU A 117 8.16 -9.09 21.71
C GLU A 117 9.36 -8.17 22.04
N SER A 118 9.07 -7.02 22.60
CA SER A 118 10.05 -6.03 23.08
C SER A 118 9.43 -5.12 24.13
N GLY A 119 10.17 -4.15 24.64
CA GLY A 119 9.67 -3.17 25.61
C GLY A 119 8.46 -2.36 25.16
N ASN A 120 8.22 -2.29 23.85
CA ASN A 120 7.14 -1.49 23.27
C ASN A 120 6.34 -2.20 22.16
N VAL A 121 6.62 -3.47 21.87
CA VAL A 121 5.90 -4.26 20.86
C VAL A 121 5.21 -5.46 21.49
N THR A 122 3.93 -5.60 21.20
CA THR A 122 3.09 -6.72 21.64
C THR A 122 2.49 -7.43 20.41
N SER A 123 2.62 -8.75 20.36
CA SER A 123 1.98 -9.61 19.36
C SER A 123 0.67 -10.19 19.89
N LEU A 124 -0.33 -10.25 19.02
CA LEU A 124 -1.55 -11.01 19.21
C LEU A 124 -1.56 -12.19 18.24
N ILE A 125 -1.75 -13.39 18.76
CA ILE A 125 -2.06 -14.58 17.96
C ILE A 125 -3.57 -14.66 17.86
N LEU A 126 -4.07 -14.69 16.63
CA LEU A 126 -5.49 -14.61 16.30
C LEU A 126 -5.94 -15.90 15.66
N GLU A 127 -6.97 -16.53 16.24
CA GLU A 127 -7.61 -17.74 15.72
C GLU A 127 -9.05 -17.43 15.29
N PRO A 128 -9.53 -18.00 14.17
CA PRO A 128 -10.93 -17.85 13.78
C PRO A 128 -11.87 -18.29 14.90
N ALA A 129 -12.90 -17.49 15.18
CA ALA A 129 -13.92 -17.83 16.17
C ALA A 129 -15.18 -18.43 15.54
N ASP A 130 -15.26 -18.47 14.21
CA ASP A 130 -16.41 -18.97 13.44
C ASP A 130 -16.25 -20.43 12.98
N GLY A 131 -15.20 -21.13 13.41
CA GLY A 131 -14.94 -22.52 13.08
C GLY A 131 -14.39 -22.78 11.65
N HIS A 132 -14.22 -21.73 10.85
CA HIS A 132 -13.65 -21.86 9.51
C HIS A 132 -12.13 -21.61 9.54
N PRO A 133 -11.32 -22.34 8.76
CA PRO A 133 -9.88 -22.11 8.71
C PRO A 133 -9.55 -20.71 8.23
N VAL A 134 -8.38 -20.20 8.60
CA VAL A 134 -7.85 -18.98 8.00
C VAL A 134 -7.44 -19.23 6.56
N THR A 135 -7.70 -18.25 5.70
CA THR A 135 -7.20 -18.28 4.34
C THR A 135 -5.70 -17.95 4.36
N ALA A 136 -4.94 -18.64 3.52
CA ALA A 136 -3.53 -18.30 3.36
C ALA A 136 -3.38 -16.84 2.88
N ALA A 137 -2.63 -16.07 3.63
CA ALA A 137 -2.24 -14.71 3.24
C ALA A 137 -0.88 -14.75 2.54
N LEU A 138 -0.68 -13.86 1.58
CA LEU A 138 0.63 -13.70 0.96
C LEU A 138 1.59 -13.01 1.94
N PRO A 139 2.88 -13.42 2.00
CA PRO A 139 3.88 -12.80 2.87
C PRO A 139 4.00 -11.29 2.59
N GLY A 140 3.80 -10.48 3.61
CA GLY A 140 3.80 -9.02 3.54
C GLY A 140 2.40 -8.38 3.52
N GLN A 141 1.33 -9.15 3.37
CA GLN A 141 -0.03 -8.62 3.47
C GLN A 141 -0.40 -8.19 4.90
N PHE A 142 -1.37 -7.29 4.99
CA PHE A 142 -1.95 -6.81 6.24
C PHE A 142 -3.43 -7.20 6.37
N VAL A 143 -3.93 -7.11 7.58
CA VAL A 143 -5.35 -7.24 7.91
C VAL A 143 -5.89 -5.97 8.54
N ILE A 144 -7.19 -5.74 8.41
CA ILE A 144 -7.87 -4.63 9.07
C ILE A 144 -8.52 -5.19 10.33
N VAL A 145 -8.17 -4.62 11.47
CA VAL A 145 -8.68 -4.99 12.78
C VAL A 145 -9.65 -3.94 13.26
N ARG A 146 -10.86 -4.36 13.60
CA ARG A 146 -11.85 -3.55 14.29
C ARG A 146 -11.84 -3.90 15.77
N LEU A 147 -11.52 -2.90 16.59
CA LEU A 147 -11.43 -2.97 18.04
C LEU A 147 -12.58 -2.21 18.67
N GLY A 148 -12.99 -2.60 19.87
CA GLY A 148 -14.01 -1.94 20.65
C GLY A 148 -15.19 -2.85 20.96
N THR A 149 -16.02 -2.40 21.88
CA THR A 149 -17.25 -3.07 22.32
C THR A 149 -18.46 -2.31 21.76
N SER A 150 -19.65 -2.88 21.89
CA SER A 150 -20.91 -2.22 21.53
C SER A 150 -21.16 -0.89 22.28
N ALA A 151 -20.42 -0.61 23.34
CA ALA A 151 -20.54 0.59 24.17
C ALA A 151 -19.52 1.70 23.84
N ALA A 152 -18.50 1.42 23.01
CA ALA A 152 -17.48 2.39 22.63
C ALA A 152 -17.35 2.46 21.11
N PRO A 153 -17.02 3.65 20.53
CA PRO A 153 -16.85 3.77 19.09
C PRO A 153 -15.78 2.79 18.60
N ALA A 154 -16.12 1.99 17.59
CA ALA A 154 -15.23 1.01 17.02
C ALA A 154 -14.00 1.69 16.42
N MET A 155 -12.81 1.29 16.86
CA MET A 155 -11.54 1.72 16.27
C MET A 155 -11.12 0.72 15.19
N THR A 156 -10.81 1.20 14.01
CA THR A 156 -10.36 0.37 12.89
C THR A 156 -8.93 0.71 12.52
N ARG A 157 -8.04 -0.31 12.45
CA ARG A 157 -6.61 -0.14 12.12
C ARG A 157 -6.11 -1.29 11.27
N SER A 158 -5.13 -0.99 10.43
CA SER A 158 -4.41 -1.97 9.63
C SER A 158 -3.16 -2.45 10.37
N TYR A 159 -2.92 -3.76 10.36
CA TYR A 159 -1.72 -4.37 10.90
C TYR A 159 -1.19 -5.43 9.95
N SER A 160 0.09 -5.35 9.60
CA SER A 160 0.75 -6.37 8.79
C SER A 160 0.78 -7.69 9.54
N LEU A 161 0.58 -8.77 8.81
CA LEU A 161 0.86 -10.10 9.34
C LEU A 161 2.36 -10.23 9.57
N SER A 162 2.76 -10.75 10.71
CA SER A 162 4.17 -10.79 11.16
C SER A 162 4.71 -12.21 11.35
N SER A 163 4.00 -13.21 10.88
CA SER A 163 4.42 -14.61 10.90
C SER A 163 4.05 -15.30 9.60
N ARG A 164 4.48 -16.55 9.45
CA ARG A 164 3.94 -17.42 8.41
C ARG A 164 2.42 -17.49 8.57
N SER A 165 1.71 -17.34 7.47
CA SER A 165 0.28 -17.61 7.43
C SER A 165 0.07 -19.13 7.32
N ASP A 166 -0.23 -19.76 8.43
CA ASP A 166 -0.70 -21.15 8.45
C ASP A 166 -2.23 -21.20 8.48
N ALA A 167 -2.81 -22.38 8.34
CA ALA A 167 -4.27 -22.54 8.31
C ALA A 167 -4.93 -22.39 9.69
N ALA A 168 -4.15 -22.25 10.77
CA ALA A 168 -4.66 -22.26 12.13
C ALA A 168 -4.79 -20.86 12.74
N SER A 169 -3.80 -19.99 12.50
CA SER A 169 -3.73 -18.70 13.18
C SER A 169 -2.99 -17.63 12.39
N TRP A 170 -3.19 -16.38 12.77
CA TRP A 170 -2.39 -15.24 12.31
C TRP A 170 -1.74 -14.53 13.48
N ARG A 171 -0.59 -13.92 13.24
CA ARG A 171 0.05 -13.00 14.17
C ARG A 171 0.04 -11.58 13.61
N ILE A 172 -0.46 -10.66 14.40
CA ILE A 172 -0.25 -9.23 14.21
C ILE A 172 0.61 -8.70 15.36
N SER A 173 1.45 -7.71 15.09
CA SER A 173 2.36 -7.17 16.10
C SER A 173 2.24 -5.66 16.12
N ILE A 174 2.04 -5.11 17.30
CA ILE A 174 1.61 -3.74 17.52
C ILE A 174 2.64 -3.03 18.38
N LYS A 175 3.21 -1.93 17.87
CA LYS A 175 4.02 -1.03 18.66
C LYS A 175 3.12 -0.10 19.47
N ARG A 176 3.36 0.01 20.77
CA ARG A 176 2.68 0.96 21.65
C ARG A 176 3.18 2.37 21.36
N GLU A 177 2.32 3.20 20.82
CA GLU A 177 2.60 4.61 20.52
C GLU A 177 2.07 5.50 21.65
N ALA A 178 2.85 6.53 22.03
CA ALA A 178 2.53 7.41 23.16
C ALA A 178 1.16 8.11 23.02
N HIS A 179 0.71 8.35 21.78
CA HIS A 179 -0.58 9.00 21.49
C HIS A 179 -1.49 8.11 20.62
N GLY A 180 -1.21 6.81 20.53
CA GLY A 180 -1.92 5.87 19.69
C GLY A 180 -3.09 5.21 20.43
N ALA A 181 -4.31 5.74 20.31
CA ALA A 181 -5.49 5.21 21.01
C ALA A 181 -5.67 3.69 20.82
N ALA A 182 -5.55 3.17 19.59
CA ALA A 182 -5.72 1.75 19.32
C ALA A 182 -4.57 0.90 19.89
N SER A 183 -3.32 1.37 19.82
CA SER A 183 -2.17 0.63 20.34
C SER A 183 -2.18 0.59 21.87
N GLN A 184 -2.63 1.66 22.53
CA GLN A 184 -2.84 1.66 23.97
C GLN A 184 -3.99 0.73 24.37
N TYR A 185 -5.15 0.80 23.68
CA TYR A 185 -6.27 -0.09 23.92
C TYR A 185 -5.86 -1.57 23.80
N ILE A 186 -5.10 -1.93 22.77
CA ILE A 186 -4.57 -3.30 22.61
C ILE A 186 -3.64 -3.67 23.75
N ALA A 187 -2.76 -2.76 24.16
CA ALA A 187 -1.82 -3.03 25.24
C ALA A 187 -2.51 -3.23 26.59
N ASP A 188 -3.48 -2.37 26.92
CA ASP A 188 -4.04 -2.25 28.26
C ASP A 188 -5.36 -3.04 28.43
N GLU A 189 -6.22 -3.08 27.40
CA GLU A 189 -7.58 -3.62 27.52
C GLU A 189 -7.78 -4.98 26.87
N VAL A 190 -7.11 -5.25 25.72
CA VAL A 190 -7.31 -6.52 25.00
C VAL A 190 -6.66 -7.67 25.76
N LYS A 191 -7.45 -8.71 26.06
CA LYS A 191 -7.07 -9.91 26.83
C LYS A 191 -7.13 -11.18 25.97
N ILE A 192 -6.44 -12.20 26.44
CA ILE A 192 -6.58 -13.55 25.89
C ILE A 192 -8.03 -14.00 26.04
N GLY A 193 -8.60 -14.51 24.98
CA GLY A 193 -10.01 -14.91 24.88
C GLY A 193 -10.92 -13.87 24.24
N ASP A 194 -10.52 -12.61 24.19
CA ASP A 194 -11.34 -11.55 23.60
C ASP A 194 -11.58 -11.77 22.10
N ALA A 195 -12.78 -11.38 21.65
CA ALA A 195 -13.12 -11.37 20.25
C ALA A 195 -12.74 -10.06 19.57
N VAL A 196 -12.12 -10.18 18.41
CA VAL A 196 -11.77 -9.06 17.53
C VAL A 196 -12.34 -9.32 16.14
N GLN A 197 -12.69 -8.27 15.42
CA GLN A 197 -13.24 -8.37 14.08
C GLN A 197 -12.14 -8.10 13.04
N ILE A 198 -11.91 -9.04 12.13
CA ILE A 198 -10.80 -9.01 11.18
C ILE A 198 -11.34 -8.99 9.74
N GLY A 199 -10.88 -8.01 8.94
CA GLY A 199 -11.07 -7.99 7.49
C GLY A 199 -10.13 -8.96 6.79
N ALA A 200 -10.50 -9.41 5.59
CA ALA A 200 -9.66 -10.30 4.78
C ALA A 200 -8.26 -9.69 4.53
N PRO A 201 -7.20 -10.52 4.38
CA PRO A 201 -5.85 -10.05 4.04
C PRO A 201 -5.85 -9.21 2.76
N ARG A 202 -5.07 -8.14 2.77
CA ARG A 202 -4.97 -7.15 1.69
C ARG A 202 -3.53 -6.67 1.54
N GLY A 203 -3.29 -5.91 0.47
CA GLY A 203 -2.00 -5.28 0.21
C GLY A 203 -1.26 -5.89 -0.96
N SER A 204 -0.51 -5.05 -1.65
CA SER A 204 0.34 -5.41 -2.81
C SER A 204 1.83 -5.52 -2.45
N PHE A 205 2.18 -5.20 -1.20
CA PHE A 205 3.54 -5.35 -0.68
C PHE A 205 3.80 -6.82 -0.33
N THR A 206 4.02 -7.64 -1.35
CA THR A 206 4.16 -9.10 -1.20
C THR A 206 5.45 -9.60 -1.80
N LEU A 207 6.01 -10.66 -1.20
CA LEU A 207 7.21 -11.32 -1.69
C LEU A 207 7.00 -11.85 -3.11
N ARG A 208 7.85 -11.44 -4.04
CA ARG A 208 7.82 -11.92 -5.43
C ARG A 208 8.39 -13.34 -5.55
N GLN A 209 7.75 -14.10 -6.42
CA GLN A 209 8.16 -15.47 -6.76
C GLN A 209 9.15 -15.42 -7.95
N ASP A 210 10.42 -15.13 -7.67
CA ASP A 210 11.50 -15.16 -8.66
C ASP A 210 12.81 -15.68 -8.02
N ALA A 211 13.90 -15.69 -8.77
CA ALA A 211 15.18 -16.25 -8.31
C ALA A 211 16.19 -15.19 -7.84
N ARG A 212 15.82 -13.90 -7.85
CA ARG A 212 16.74 -12.81 -7.50
C ARG A 212 17.05 -12.77 -6.01
N PRO A 213 18.18 -12.18 -5.60
CA PRO A 213 18.41 -11.85 -4.20
C PRO A 213 17.25 -11.06 -3.58
N VAL A 214 16.95 -11.35 -2.32
CA VAL A 214 15.89 -10.67 -1.54
C VAL A 214 16.55 -9.78 -0.52
N VAL A 215 16.27 -8.47 -0.57
CA VAL A 215 16.82 -7.50 0.37
C VAL A 215 15.68 -6.96 1.25
N LEU A 216 15.61 -7.43 2.49
CA LEU A 216 14.60 -7.08 3.48
C LEU A 216 15.11 -5.94 4.36
N LEU A 217 14.58 -4.74 4.16
CA LEU A 217 15.00 -3.49 4.80
C LEU A 217 13.90 -2.99 5.74
N SER A 218 14.19 -2.88 7.02
CA SER A 218 13.19 -2.44 7.99
C SER A 218 13.75 -1.56 9.09
N ALA A 219 12.88 -0.75 9.69
CA ALA A 219 13.18 -0.02 10.91
C ALA A 219 12.00 -0.03 11.89
N GLY A 220 12.28 -0.28 13.17
CA GLY A 220 11.27 -0.37 14.22
C GLY A 220 10.16 -1.37 13.88
N ILE A 221 8.88 -0.97 14.00
CA ILE A 221 7.74 -1.85 13.75
C ILE A 221 7.55 -2.19 12.25
N GLY A 222 8.23 -1.50 11.34
CA GLY A 222 8.29 -1.89 9.93
C GLY A 222 8.88 -3.28 9.67
N VAL A 223 9.42 -3.89 10.71
CA VAL A 223 9.87 -5.29 10.70
C VAL A 223 8.75 -6.29 10.35
N THR A 224 7.50 -5.98 10.67
CA THR A 224 6.39 -6.95 10.62
C THR A 224 6.13 -7.57 9.25
N PRO A 225 5.96 -6.82 8.14
CA PRO A 225 5.71 -7.43 6.83
C PRO A 225 6.95 -8.15 6.27
N VAL A 226 8.16 -7.63 6.51
CA VAL A 226 9.38 -8.27 6.03
C VAL A 226 9.72 -9.53 6.85
N LEU A 227 9.31 -9.60 8.12
CA LEU A 227 9.39 -10.81 8.93
C LEU A 227 8.48 -11.91 8.38
N ALA A 228 7.27 -11.59 7.94
CA ALA A 228 6.42 -12.56 7.26
C ALA A 228 7.04 -13.09 5.96
N MET A 229 7.76 -12.23 5.23
CA MET A 229 8.52 -12.65 4.04
C MET A 229 9.68 -13.58 4.41
N LEU A 230 10.42 -13.27 5.48
CA LEU A 230 11.49 -14.13 5.98
C LEU A 230 10.96 -15.51 6.43
N HIS A 231 9.81 -15.54 7.10
CA HIS A 231 9.12 -16.79 7.44
C HIS A 231 8.80 -17.66 6.22
N ALA A 232 8.33 -17.04 5.15
CA ALA A 232 8.03 -17.76 3.90
C ALA A 232 9.30 -18.32 3.27
N LEU A 233 10.36 -17.52 3.16
CA LEU A 233 11.65 -17.94 2.60
C LEU A 233 12.25 -19.10 3.41
N ALA A 234 12.21 -19.02 4.73
CA ALA A 234 12.71 -20.09 5.60
C ALA A 234 11.86 -21.36 5.49
N ALA A 235 10.54 -21.25 5.44
CA ALA A 235 9.64 -22.39 5.32
C ALA A 235 9.75 -23.12 3.98
N GLU A 236 10.08 -22.40 2.91
CA GLU A 236 10.33 -22.95 1.57
C GLU A 236 11.78 -23.45 1.39
N ALA A 237 12.61 -23.34 2.42
CA ALA A 237 14.07 -23.61 2.36
C ALA A 237 14.68 -22.91 1.12
N SER A 238 14.37 -21.64 0.95
CA SER A 238 14.73 -20.87 -0.22
C SER A 238 16.22 -20.90 -0.49
N THR A 239 16.59 -21.10 -1.76
CA THR A 239 17.98 -21.04 -2.21
C THR A 239 18.40 -19.63 -2.65
N ARG A 240 17.50 -18.66 -2.60
CA ARG A 240 17.78 -17.25 -2.90
C ARG A 240 18.76 -16.69 -1.87
N GLU A 241 19.59 -15.77 -2.29
CA GLU A 241 20.38 -14.97 -1.36
C GLU A 241 19.48 -13.99 -0.63
N VAL A 242 19.47 -14.03 0.71
CA VAL A 242 18.60 -13.24 1.58
C VAL A 242 19.43 -12.26 2.42
N TRP A 243 19.13 -10.98 2.28
CA TRP A 243 19.74 -9.91 3.06
C TRP A 243 18.71 -9.38 4.06
N TRP A 244 19.00 -9.56 5.36
CA TRP A 244 18.20 -9.02 6.45
C TRP A 244 18.89 -7.80 7.04
N LEU A 245 18.31 -6.62 6.88
CA LEU A 245 18.88 -5.36 7.33
C LEU A 245 17.84 -4.63 8.19
N HIS A 246 18.13 -4.46 9.49
CA HIS A 246 17.18 -3.92 10.44
C HIS A 246 17.77 -2.78 11.26
N GLY A 247 17.00 -1.69 11.42
CA GLY A 247 17.29 -0.59 12.33
C GLY A 247 16.38 -0.61 13.56
N ALA A 248 16.95 -0.61 14.74
CA ALA A 248 16.24 -0.41 16.00
C ALA A 248 16.84 0.76 16.78
N ARG A 249 16.19 1.17 17.84
CA ARG A 249 16.75 2.20 18.73
C ARG A 249 17.84 1.61 19.61
N ASN A 250 17.55 0.48 20.24
CA ASN A 250 18.39 -0.27 21.15
C ASN A 250 17.85 -1.70 21.31
N GLY A 251 18.50 -2.53 22.13
CA GLY A 251 18.10 -3.91 22.37
C GLY A 251 16.73 -4.06 23.01
N ARG A 252 16.33 -3.13 23.87
CA ARG A 252 15.00 -3.15 24.51
C ARG A 252 13.85 -2.92 23.52
N GLU A 253 14.10 -2.20 22.44
CA GLU A 253 13.12 -1.95 21.36
C GLU A 253 13.32 -2.85 20.13
N HIS A 254 14.32 -3.73 20.12
CA HIS A 254 14.58 -4.67 19.03
C HIS A 254 13.67 -5.91 19.16
N ALA A 255 12.48 -5.83 18.61
CA ALA A 255 11.55 -6.94 18.56
C ALA A 255 12.04 -8.06 17.61
N PHE A 256 11.71 -9.30 17.91
CA PHE A 256 11.94 -10.49 17.08
C PHE A 256 13.43 -10.90 16.84
N ALA A 257 14.39 -10.29 17.52
CA ALA A 257 15.82 -10.57 17.29
C ALA A 257 16.18 -12.06 17.33
N ALA A 258 15.68 -12.80 18.32
CA ALA A 258 15.94 -14.24 18.45
C ALA A 258 15.22 -15.07 17.36
N GLU A 259 13.98 -14.70 17.02
CA GLU A 259 13.20 -15.35 15.97
C GLU A 259 13.87 -15.20 14.61
N VAL A 260 14.30 -13.99 14.26
CA VAL A 260 15.01 -13.69 13.02
C VAL A 260 16.29 -14.49 12.90
N ARG A 261 17.11 -14.55 13.95
CA ARG A 261 18.33 -15.38 13.97
C ARG A 261 18.04 -16.85 13.71
N GLY A 262 16.96 -17.37 14.32
CA GLY A 262 16.52 -18.75 14.11
C GLY A 262 16.08 -19.02 12.67
N LEU A 263 15.33 -18.09 12.06
CA LEU A 263 14.89 -18.23 10.68
C LEU A 263 16.05 -18.15 9.68
N LEU A 264 16.96 -17.21 9.87
CA LEU A 264 18.14 -17.06 9.01
C LEU A 264 19.06 -18.26 9.08
N ALA A 265 19.25 -18.85 10.26
CA ALA A 265 20.05 -20.07 10.41
C ALA A 265 19.52 -21.27 9.60
N GLY A 266 18.24 -21.24 9.19
CA GLY A 266 17.64 -22.23 8.29
C GLY A 266 17.86 -21.97 6.80
N LEU A 267 18.47 -20.83 6.42
CA LEU A 267 18.73 -20.45 5.04
C LEU A 267 20.21 -20.65 4.68
N VAL A 268 20.46 -21.23 3.50
CA VAL A 268 21.83 -21.54 3.05
C VAL A 268 22.61 -20.26 2.70
N HIS A 269 21.96 -19.29 2.06
CA HIS A 269 22.58 -18.05 1.61
C HIS A 269 21.88 -16.87 2.29
N HIS A 270 22.44 -16.41 3.41
CA HIS A 270 21.89 -15.28 4.14
C HIS A 270 22.96 -14.35 4.68
N HIS A 271 22.60 -13.07 4.77
CA HIS A 271 23.36 -12.01 5.40
C HIS A 271 22.45 -11.25 6.37
N SER A 272 22.99 -10.85 7.51
CA SER A 272 22.27 -10.09 8.52
C SER A 272 23.09 -8.90 8.98
N HIS A 273 22.43 -7.75 9.14
CA HIS A 273 23.05 -6.56 9.73
C HIS A 273 22.01 -5.75 10.51
N VAL A 274 22.35 -5.43 11.74
CA VAL A 274 21.48 -4.69 12.67
C VAL A 274 22.15 -3.40 13.09
N CYS A 275 21.44 -2.28 12.94
CA CYS A 275 21.89 -0.96 13.37
C CYS A 275 21.12 -0.50 14.61
N TYR A 276 21.82 -0.04 15.66
CA TYR A 276 21.18 0.64 16.79
C TYR A 276 21.47 2.13 16.75
N SER A 277 20.41 2.95 16.68
CA SER A 277 20.54 4.40 16.61
C SER A 277 20.91 5.05 17.95
N ALA A 278 20.56 4.43 19.07
CA ALA A 278 20.89 4.86 20.42
C ALA A 278 21.00 3.62 21.32
N PRO A 279 22.10 2.86 21.21
CA PRO A 279 22.29 1.65 22.02
C PRO A 279 22.33 1.99 23.51
N ASP A 280 21.72 1.10 24.30
CA ASP A 280 21.81 1.16 25.76
C ASP A 280 23.18 0.69 26.24
N PRO A 281 23.61 1.05 27.48
CA PRO A 281 24.90 0.63 28.01
C PRO A 281 25.13 -0.88 28.08
N ASP A 282 24.03 -1.66 28.16
CA ASP A 282 24.07 -3.13 28.22
C ASP A 282 24.06 -3.77 26.84
N ASP A 283 23.85 -3.03 25.76
CA ASP A 283 23.84 -3.52 24.38
C ASP A 283 25.28 -3.80 23.91
N ARG A 284 25.51 -4.97 23.37
CA ARG A 284 26.86 -5.43 23.00
C ARG A 284 27.07 -5.37 21.49
N LEU A 285 28.01 -4.53 21.06
CA LEU A 285 28.42 -4.45 19.67
C LEU A 285 28.94 -5.82 19.16
N ASN A 286 28.61 -6.18 17.93
CA ASN A 286 28.88 -7.49 17.27
C ASN A 286 28.24 -8.71 17.95
N VAL A 287 27.29 -8.50 18.87
CA VAL A 287 26.52 -9.56 19.51
C VAL A 287 25.02 -9.29 19.38
N ASP A 288 24.59 -8.11 19.85
CA ASP A 288 23.20 -7.69 19.83
C ASP A 288 22.91 -6.81 18.61
N PHE A 289 23.90 -6.07 18.13
CA PHE A 289 23.86 -5.23 16.92
C PHE A 289 25.27 -5.10 16.28
N ASP A 290 25.33 -4.69 15.01
CA ASP A 290 26.55 -4.68 14.22
C ASP A 290 27.14 -3.26 14.08
N THR A 291 26.29 -2.21 13.99
CA THR A 291 26.76 -0.82 13.88
C THR A 291 25.88 0.15 14.67
N THR A 292 26.51 1.22 15.19
CA THR A 292 25.79 2.34 15.79
C THR A 292 25.39 3.32 14.70
N GLY A 293 24.14 3.80 14.78
CA GLY A 293 23.55 4.77 13.86
C GLY A 293 22.30 4.24 13.16
N HIS A 294 21.87 4.97 12.14
CA HIS A 294 20.71 4.58 11.34
C HIS A 294 21.14 3.68 10.18
N LEU A 295 20.28 2.75 9.84
CA LEU A 295 20.41 1.98 8.60
C LEU A 295 20.17 2.92 7.42
N ASP A 296 21.21 3.17 6.62
CA ASP A 296 21.19 4.06 5.48
C ASP A 296 21.84 3.43 4.24
N LEU A 297 21.90 4.17 3.13
CA LEU A 297 22.51 3.69 1.89
C LEU A 297 24.01 3.36 2.04
N ARG A 298 24.74 4.07 2.91
CA ARG A 298 26.17 3.83 3.11
C ARG A 298 26.40 2.47 3.73
N VAL A 299 25.55 2.07 4.66
CA VAL A 299 25.60 0.72 5.25
C VAL A 299 25.40 -0.33 4.16
N LEU A 300 24.41 -0.17 3.27
CA LEU A 300 24.16 -1.10 2.17
C LEU A 300 25.39 -1.21 1.24
N GLN A 301 25.99 -0.09 0.89
CA GLN A 301 27.20 -0.04 0.04
C GLN A 301 28.39 -0.70 0.70
N THR A 302 28.62 -0.44 1.99
CA THR A 302 29.73 -1.02 2.76
C THR A 302 29.61 -2.54 2.86
N LEU A 303 28.38 -3.03 3.00
CA LEU A 303 28.09 -4.47 3.07
C LEU A 303 28.14 -5.16 1.70
N GLY A 304 28.15 -4.41 0.59
CA GLY A 304 28.12 -4.98 -0.75
C GLY A 304 26.77 -5.59 -1.12
N VAL A 305 25.66 -5.02 -0.65
CA VAL A 305 24.31 -5.51 -0.98
C VAL A 305 24.12 -5.55 -2.49
N PRO A 306 23.66 -6.67 -3.09
CA PRO A 306 23.57 -6.84 -4.53
C PRO A 306 22.59 -5.86 -5.17
N SER A 307 23.02 -5.18 -6.23
CA SER A 307 22.19 -4.18 -6.92
C SER A 307 21.12 -4.78 -7.85
N ASP A 308 21.16 -6.07 -8.11
CA ASP A 308 20.20 -6.81 -8.92
C ASP A 308 19.09 -7.50 -8.11
N GLY A 309 19.07 -7.33 -6.79
CA GLY A 309 18.05 -7.85 -5.88
C GLY A 309 16.70 -7.13 -5.94
N ASP A 310 15.69 -7.74 -5.31
CA ASP A 310 14.41 -7.12 -4.99
C ASP A 310 14.46 -6.54 -3.57
N PHE A 311 14.20 -5.27 -3.44
CA PHE A 311 14.31 -4.51 -2.20
C PHE A 311 12.93 -4.29 -1.58
N TYR A 312 12.72 -4.77 -0.35
CA TYR A 312 11.47 -4.62 0.40
C TYR A 312 11.71 -3.70 1.59
N LEU A 313 11.13 -2.50 1.55
CA LEU A 313 11.34 -1.45 2.54
C LEU A 313 10.08 -1.21 3.36
N CYS A 314 10.21 -1.25 4.69
CA CYS A 314 9.16 -0.83 5.60
C CYS A 314 9.72 -0.22 6.87
N GLY A 315 9.23 0.96 7.26
CA GLY A 315 9.71 1.69 8.44
C GLY A 315 9.15 3.10 8.56
N PRO A 316 9.71 3.92 9.44
CA PRO A 316 9.31 5.32 9.61
C PRO A 316 9.52 6.15 8.34
N ALA A 317 8.71 7.20 8.16
CA ALA A 317 8.75 8.03 6.95
C ALA A 317 10.14 8.57 6.57
N PRO A 318 10.98 9.07 7.49
CA PRO A 318 12.35 9.49 7.14
C PRO A 318 13.19 8.34 6.57
N PHE A 319 13.18 7.17 7.22
CA PHE A 319 13.87 5.96 6.76
C PHE A 319 13.43 5.57 5.34
N MET A 320 12.11 5.55 5.08
CA MET A 320 11.54 5.23 3.77
C MET A 320 11.99 6.21 2.69
N THR A 321 11.93 7.51 3.00
CA THR A 321 12.28 8.58 2.06
C THR A 321 13.76 8.54 1.71
N ASP A 322 14.62 8.41 2.71
CA ASP A 322 16.07 8.48 2.52
C ASP A 322 16.59 7.24 1.78
N LEU A 323 16.14 6.04 2.16
CA LEU A 323 16.54 4.83 1.44
C LEU A 323 15.95 4.74 0.03
N SER A 324 14.69 5.10 -0.18
CA SER A 324 14.09 5.08 -1.52
C SER A 324 14.84 6.03 -2.47
N ARG A 325 15.17 7.23 -1.99
CA ARG A 325 15.99 8.20 -2.76
C ARG A 325 17.39 7.66 -3.00
N GLY A 326 18.01 7.09 -1.98
CA GLY A 326 19.35 6.50 -2.06
C GLY A 326 19.44 5.35 -3.05
N LEU A 327 18.49 4.42 -3.02
CA LEU A 327 18.44 3.28 -3.95
C LEU A 327 18.23 3.74 -5.39
N ALA A 328 17.35 4.73 -5.63
CA ALA A 328 17.18 5.33 -6.95
C ALA A 328 18.47 5.98 -7.46
N ALA A 329 19.18 6.74 -6.61
CA ALA A 329 20.46 7.34 -6.94
C ALA A 329 21.57 6.29 -7.18
N PHE A 330 21.48 5.12 -6.53
CA PHE A 330 22.39 4.00 -6.73
C PHE A 330 22.07 3.20 -8.00
N GLY A 331 21.02 3.56 -8.73
CA GLY A 331 20.65 2.94 -10.01
C GLY A 331 19.77 1.69 -9.89
N ILE A 332 19.18 1.46 -8.74
CA ILE A 332 18.19 0.37 -8.58
C ILE A 332 16.93 0.73 -9.36
N ALA A 333 16.47 -0.17 -10.22
CA ALA A 333 15.28 0.04 -11.02
C ALA A 333 14.02 0.17 -10.12
N PRO A 334 13.13 1.15 -10.39
CA PRO A 334 11.98 1.43 -9.52
C PRO A 334 11.02 0.24 -9.31
N ASP A 335 10.92 -0.65 -10.27
CA ASP A 335 10.09 -1.86 -10.21
C ASP A 335 10.66 -2.96 -9.30
N ARG A 336 11.89 -2.78 -8.81
CA ARG A 336 12.56 -3.66 -7.84
C ARG A 336 12.57 -3.08 -6.42
N VAL A 337 12.07 -1.87 -6.23
CA VAL A 337 11.95 -1.23 -4.91
C VAL A 337 10.49 -1.28 -4.48
N HIS A 338 10.21 -2.19 -3.56
CA HIS A 338 8.87 -2.38 -3.00
C HIS A 338 8.80 -1.68 -1.65
N THR A 339 7.74 -0.92 -1.42
CA THR A 339 7.62 -0.12 -0.20
C THR A 339 6.24 -0.28 0.43
N GLU A 340 6.20 -0.36 1.77
CA GLU A 340 4.98 -0.24 2.55
C GLU A 340 5.16 0.81 3.64
N MET A 341 4.25 1.78 3.72
CA MET A 341 4.27 2.83 4.72
C MET A 341 3.16 2.62 5.75
N PHE A 342 3.50 2.76 7.02
CA PHE A 342 2.54 2.73 8.11
C PHE A 342 2.07 4.15 8.48
N GLY A 343 0.76 4.29 8.69
CA GLY A 343 0.15 5.58 9.03
C GLY A 343 -0.23 6.43 7.81
N ALA A 344 -0.77 7.61 8.09
CA ALA A 344 -1.14 8.61 7.09
C ALA A 344 0.11 9.35 6.57
N GLY A 345 0.97 8.64 5.88
CA GLY A 345 2.11 9.23 5.18
C GLY A 345 1.80 9.47 3.70
N PRO A 346 2.58 10.32 2.99
CA PRO A 346 2.40 10.52 1.56
C PRO A 346 2.64 9.26 0.78
N SER A 347 1.82 9.02 -0.23
CA SER A 347 2.13 8.01 -1.23
C SER A 347 3.44 8.38 -1.93
N LEU A 348 4.44 7.49 -1.89
CA LEU A 348 5.72 7.64 -2.60
C LEU A 348 5.57 7.44 -4.13
N THR A 349 4.36 7.32 -4.63
CA THR A 349 4.11 7.12 -6.06
C THR A 349 4.25 8.45 -6.81
N PRO A 350 5.10 8.55 -7.85
CA PRO A 350 5.26 9.77 -8.65
C PRO A 350 3.94 10.20 -9.29
N GLY A 351 3.58 11.47 -9.17
CA GLY A 351 2.45 12.08 -9.88
C GLY A 351 1.42 12.79 -9.01
N ILE A 352 1.59 12.85 -7.69
CA ILE A 352 0.75 13.66 -6.81
C ILE A 352 1.62 14.79 -6.25
N ALA A 353 1.17 16.04 -6.45
CA ALA A 353 1.83 17.22 -5.91
C ALA A 353 2.02 17.06 -4.39
N ALA A 354 3.24 17.30 -3.91
CA ALA A 354 3.54 17.32 -2.49
C ALA A 354 2.84 18.54 -1.86
N SER A 355 1.63 18.34 -1.37
CA SER A 355 1.03 19.28 -0.41
C SER A 355 1.65 19.03 0.96
N PRO A 356 1.91 20.06 1.78
CA PRO A 356 2.37 19.89 3.14
C PRO A 356 1.35 19.04 3.90
N GLN A 357 1.80 17.91 4.45
CA GLN A 357 0.91 16.87 4.93
C GLN A 357 0.35 17.22 6.29
N LYS A 358 -0.93 17.45 6.27
CA LYS A 358 -1.74 17.41 7.48
C LYS A 358 -2.04 15.95 7.83
N ARG A 359 -2.10 15.65 9.14
CA ARG A 359 -2.64 14.36 9.60
C ARG A 359 -4.13 14.31 9.27
N ALA A 360 -4.63 13.12 8.91
CA ALA A 360 -6.07 12.91 8.76
C ALA A 360 -6.81 13.39 10.03
N HIS A 361 -7.83 14.21 9.84
CA HIS A 361 -8.57 14.87 10.91
C HIS A 361 -10.07 14.91 10.60
N LEU A 362 -10.88 15.21 11.59
CA LEU A 362 -12.30 15.46 11.35
C LEU A 362 -12.48 16.71 10.47
N PRO A 363 -13.45 16.72 9.55
CA PRO A 363 -13.69 17.86 8.69
C PRO A 363 -14.07 19.10 9.50
N ALA A 364 -13.74 20.27 8.99
CA ALA A 364 -14.15 21.54 9.60
C ALA A 364 -15.67 21.68 9.53
N GLY A 365 -16.33 21.83 10.68
CA GLY A 365 -17.78 21.97 10.79
C GLY A 365 -18.46 20.76 11.44
N ALA A 366 -19.79 20.81 11.51
CA ALA A 366 -20.56 19.72 12.10
C ALA A 366 -20.52 18.48 11.17
N THR A 367 -20.21 17.33 11.73
CA THR A 367 -20.39 16.04 11.06
C THR A 367 -21.90 15.83 10.82
N GLY A 368 -22.27 15.31 9.64
CA GLY A 368 -23.67 15.06 9.31
C GLY A 368 -24.30 13.94 10.15
N PRO A 369 -25.62 13.82 10.13
CA PRO A 369 -26.34 12.73 10.82
C PRO A 369 -26.33 11.41 10.04
N GLY A 370 -25.59 11.33 8.94
CA GLY A 370 -25.58 10.17 8.04
C GLY A 370 -24.76 9.00 8.56
N PRO A 371 -24.64 7.94 7.75
CA PRO A 371 -23.91 6.74 8.14
C PRO A 371 -22.43 7.02 8.45
N MET A 372 -21.82 6.14 9.23
CA MET A 372 -20.40 6.22 9.60
C MET A 372 -19.53 5.78 8.41
N VAL A 373 -18.57 6.62 8.06
CA VAL A 373 -17.50 6.32 7.11
C VAL A 373 -16.19 6.16 7.89
N SER A 374 -15.61 4.97 7.82
CA SER A 374 -14.35 4.64 8.48
C SER A 374 -13.23 4.52 7.43
N PHE A 375 -12.22 5.36 7.54
CA PHE A 375 -10.97 5.27 6.78
C PHE A 375 -9.97 4.45 7.59
N ALA A 376 -9.83 3.16 7.24
CA ALA A 376 -9.17 2.16 8.09
C ALA A 376 -7.69 2.43 8.30
N ARG A 377 -6.95 2.81 7.25
CA ARG A 377 -5.50 3.11 7.34
C ARG A 377 -5.26 4.42 8.09
N SER A 378 -6.06 5.44 7.81
CA SER A 378 -5.97 6.73 8.47
C SER A 378 -6.49 6.69 9.91
N GLY A 379 -7.21 5.62 10.27
CA GLY A 379 -7.80 5.44 11.60
C GLY A 379 -8.85 6.48 11.94
N LEU A 380 -9.52 7.05 10.95
CA LEU A 380 -10.48 8.12 11.10
C LEU A 380 -11.91 7.61 10.87
N ASN A 381 -12.81 7.96 11.76
CA ASN A 381 -14.24 7.69 11.66
C ASN A 381 -14.99 9.02 11.55
N VAL A 382 -15.81 9.18 10.50
CA VAL A 382 -16.55 10.42 10.22
C VAL A 382 -17.98 10.08 9.84
N CYS A 383 -18.94 10.79 10.39
CA CYS A 383 -20.32 10.70 9.93
C CYS A 383 -20.48 11.39 8.56
N TRP A 384 -21.11 10.70 7.63
CA TRP A 384 -21.43 11.24 6.31
C TRP A 384 -22.35 12.45 6.41
N GLY A 385 -22.06 13.48 5.68
CA GLY A 385 -22.87 14.69 5.59
C GLY A 385 -23.38 14.92 4.17
N PRO A 386 -24.57 15.54 4.00
CA PRO A 386 -25.15 15.84 2.69
C PRO A 386 -24.35 16.86 1.88
N SER A 387 -23.41 17.56 2.50
CA SER A 387 -22.51 18.51 1.85
C SER A 387 -21.48 17.86 0.94
N TYR A 388 -21.23 16.55 1.07
CA TYR A 388 -20.27 15.82 0.24
C TYR A 388 -20.97 15.12 -0.91
N ALA A 389 -20.51 15.35 -2.13
CA ALA A 389 -21.05 14.67 -3.31
C ALA A 389 -20.55 13.26 -3.46
N SER A 390 -19.35 12.93 -2.90
CA SER A 390 -18.71 11.62 -3.00
C SER A 390 -17.84 11.30 -1.78
N LEU A 391 -17.53 10.03 -1.59
CA LEU A 391 -16.59 9.56 -0.56
C LEU A 391 -15.19 10.17 -0.75
N LEU A 392 -14.80 10.51 -1.99
CA LEU A 392 -13.57 11.23 -2.26
C LEU A 392 -13.59 12.64 -1.63
N GLU A 393 -14.68 13.39 -1.79
CA GLU A 393 -14.78 14.73 -1.20
C GLU A 393 -14.72 14.70 0.34
N LEU A 394 -15.34 13.71 0.96
CA LEU A 394 -15.21 13.51 2.40
C LEU A 394 -13.76 13.18 2.80
N ALA A 395 -13.09 12.30 2.05
CA ALA A 395 -11.69 11.95 2.31
C ALA A 395 -10.77 13.16 2.18
N GLU A 396 -10.97 14.00 1.16
CA GLU A 396 -10.22 15.26 0.97
C GLU A 396 -10.48 16.27 2.08
N ALA A 397 -11.74 16.43 2.51
CA ALA A 397 -12.08 17.33 3.61
C ALA A 397 -11.46 16.90 4.95
N CYS A 398 -11.08 15.64 5.06
CA CYS A 398 -10.43 15.05 6.23
C CYS A 398 -8.91 14.93 6.08
N ASP A 399 -8.31 15.43 5.01
CA ASP A 399 -6.90 15.22 4.65
C ASP A 399 -6.49 13.73 4.66
N VAL A 400 -7.43 12.82 4.33
CA VAL A 400 -7.13 11.40 4.15
C VAL A 400 -6.36 11.21 2.85
N PRO A 401 -5.19 10.55 2.85
CA PRO A 401 -4.41 10.34 1.64
C PRO A 401 -5.16 9.50 0.62
N VAL A 402 -5.52 10.09 -0.50
CA VAL A 402 -6.27 9.44 -1.57
C VAL A 402 -5.61 9.70 -2.92
N ARG A 403 -5.79 8.77 -3.85
CA ARG A 403 -5.47 8.98 -5.27
C ARG A 403 -6.74 9.33 -6.02
N TRP A 404 -6.65 10.24 -6.94
CA TRP A 404 -7.75 10.56 -7.84
C TRP A 404 -7.25 11.26 -9.11
N SER A 405 -8.07 11.25 -10.13
CA SER A 405 -7.80 11.98 -11.37
C SER A 405 -9.10 12.49 -12.00
N CYS A 406 -9.92 11.62 -12.61
CA CYS A 406 -11.10 12.05 -13.37
C CYS A 406 -12.28 12.53 -12.52
N ARG A 407 -12.41 12.13 -11.27
CA ARG A 407 -13.52 12.40 -10.34
C ARG A 407 -14.91 11.93 -10.80
N THR A 408 -14.97 11.03 -11.78
CA THR A 408 -16.23 10.68 -12.48
C THR A 408 -16.38 9.18 -12.74
N GLY A 409 -15.60 8.32 -12.05
CA GLY A 409 -15.72 6.87 -12.17
C GLY A 409 -15.19 6.28 -13.48
N VAL A 410 -14.22 6.92 -14.14
CA VAL A 410 -13.71 6.47 -15.43
C VAL A 410 -12.29 5.92 -15.35
N CYS A 411 -11.39 6.59 -14.60
CA CYS A 411 -9.95 6.29 -14.66
C CYS A 411 -9.47 5.29 -13.63
N HIS A 412 -10.31 4.87 -12.71
CA HIS A 412 -10.01 3.96 -11.60
C HIS A 412 -8.87 4.38 -10.64
N ASN A 413 -8.27 5.57 -10.82
CA ASN A 413 -7.19 6.05 -9.92
C ASN A 413 -7.63 6.18 -8.46
N CYS A 414 -8.92 6.36 -8.21
CA CYS A 414 -9.52 6.46 -6.88
C CYS A 414 -10.07 5.12 -6.36
N GLU A 415 -9.80 4.02 -7.06
CA GLU A 415 -10.26 2.71 -6.65
C GLU A 415 -9.65 2.32 -5.31
N SER A 416 -10.51 1.98 -4.35
CA SER A 416 -10.14 1.70 -2.97
C SER A 416 -10.90 0.49 -2.46
N GLY A 417 -10.27 -0.29 -1.59
CA GLY A 417 -10.90 -1.48 -1.03
C GLY A 417 -12.09 -1.14 -0.15
N LEU A 418 -13.26 -1.72 -0.41
CA LEU A 418 -14.42 -1.70 0.48
C LEU A 418 -14.31 -2.88 1.44
N VAL A 419 -13.97 -2.60 2.69
CA VAL A 419 -13.81 -3.64 3.74
C VAL A 419 -15.16 -4.10 4.24
N ALA A 420 -16.10 -3.18 4.46
CA ALA A 420 -17.46 -3.49 4.90
C ALA A 420 -18.45 -2.42 4.44
N GLY A 421 -19.72 -2.79 4.36
CA GLY A 421 -20.82 -1.91 3.96
C GLY A 421 -21.11 -1.97 2.46
N ALA A 422 -21.92 -1.02 2.00
CA ALA A 422 -22.31 -0.89 0.59
C ALA A 422 -22.33 0.58 0.17
N VAL A 423 -22.12 0.82 -1.12
CA VAL A 423 -22.18 2.16 -1.72
C VAL A 423 -23.15 2.18 -2.89
N SER A 424 -23.66 3.37 -3.19
CA SER A 424 -24.33 3.69 -4.45
C SER A 424 -23.44 4.57 -5.29
N TYR A 425 -23.58 4.50 -6.61
CA TYR A 425 -22.82 5.32 -7.54
C TYR A 425 -23.68 6.47 -8.11
N ALA A 426 -23.06 7.65 -8.18
CA ALA A 426 -23.64 8.84 -8.82
C ALA A 426 -22.51 9.78 -9.30
N PRO A 427 -22.15 9.77 -10.61
CA PRO A 427 -22.70 8.92 -11.69
C PRO A 427 -22.24 7.45 -11.56
N ASP A 428 -22.92 6.57 -12.26
CA ASP A 428 -22.46 5.19 -12.42
C ASP A 428 -21.08 5.18 -13.08
N PRO A 429 -20.14 4.34 -12.61
CA PRO A 429 -18.83 4.22 -13.22
C PRO A 429 -18.93 3.68 -14.65
N LEU A 430 -17.96 4.05 -15.50
CA LEU A 430 -17.90 3.55 -16.89
C LEU A 430 -17.69 2.04 -16.90
N ASP A 431 -16.78 1.56 -16.07
CA ASP A 431 -16.50 0.16 -15.83
C ASP A 431 -16.63 -0.12 -14.31
N ALA A 432 -17.08 -1.30 -13.96
CA ALA A 432 -17.18 -1.70 -12.55
C ALA A 432 -15.77 -1.81 -11.94
N PRO A 433 -15.59 -1.39 -10.67
CA PRO A 433 -14.34 -1.64 -9.95
C PRO A 433 -14.14 -3.14 -9.76
N ALA A 434 -12.89 -3.53 -9.44
CA ALA A 434 -12.59 -4.91 -9.09
C ALA A 434 -13.43 -5.39 -7.90
N ASP A 435 -13.69 -6.70 -7.83
CA ASP A 435 -14.47 -7.29 -6.74
C ASP A 435 -13.91 -6.91 -5.36
N GLY A 436 -14.77 -6.38 -4.52
CA GLY A 436 -14.40 -5.89 -3.17
C GLY A 436 -13.83 -4.48 -3.14
N ASN A 437 -13.79 -3.77 -4.26
CA ASN A 437 -13.36 -2.38 -4.35
C ASN A 437 -14.53 -1.43 -4.68
N ILE A 438 -14.29 -0.14 -4.51
CA ILE A 438 -15.20 0.94 -4.90
C ILE A 438 -14.43 2.08 -5.56
N LEU A 439 -15.09 2.86 -6.40
CA LEU A 439 -14.57 4.11 -6.95
C LEU A 439 -15.08 5.27 -6.08
N ILE A 440 -14.26 5.71 -5.13
CA ILE A 440 -14.67 6.70 -4.11
C ILE A 440 -15.06 8.06 -4.70
N CYS A 441 -14.62 8.38 -5.92
CA CYS A 441 -14.92 9.67 -6.55
C CYS A 441 -16.36 9.80 -7.06
N CYS A 442 -17.08 8.71 -7.21
CA CYS A 442 -18.46 8.69 -7.69
C CYS A 442 -19.39 7.84 -6.79
N SER A 443 -18.94 7.46 -5.59
CA SER A 443 -19.72 6.65 -4.66
C SER A 443 -20.18 7.42 -3.44
N ARG A 444 -21.33 6.99 -2.90
CA ARG A 444 -21.94 7.45 -1.64
C ARG A 444 -22.25 6.26 -0.76
N PRO A 445 -22.12 6.37 0.57
CA PRO A 445 -22.42 5.26 1.47
C PRO A 445 -23.94 5.00 1.52
N GLN A 446 -24.36 3.73 1.47
CA GLN A 446 -25.76 3.30 1.69
C GLN A 446 -26.06 2.92 3.14
N GLY A 447 -25.07 2.88 3.98
CA GLY A 447 -25.05 2.58 5.39
C GLY A 447 -23.63 2.76 5.89
N ASP A 448 -23.32 2.27 7.09
CA ASP A 448 -21.95 2.35 7.60
C ASP A 448 -20.98 1.61 6.66
N VAL A 449 -19.89 2.28 6.31
CA VAL A 449 -18.87 1.74 5.41
C VAL A 449 -17.47 1.81 6.03
N VAL A 450 -16.66 0.82 5.71
CA VAL A 450 -15.22 0.82 6.05
C VAL A 450 -14.44 0.70 4.76
N ILE A 451 -13.55 1.67 4.53
CA ILE A 451 -12.75 1.82 3.32
C ILE A 451 -11.28 1.66 3.70
N ASP A 452 -10.52 0.99 2.87
CA ASP A 452 -9.08 0.76 3.06
C ASP A 452 -8.26 1.98 2.64
N LEU A 453 -8.43 3.09 3.39
CA LEU A 453 -7.76 4.39 3.22
C LEU A 453 -7.24 4.93 4.55
#